data_b8b07c1ad15fb736e8248c2f75ff0a94
#
_entry.id   b8b07c1ad15fb736e8248c2f75ff0a94
#
_cell.length_a   1.000
_cell.length_b   1.000
_cell.length_c   1.000
_cell.angle_alpha   90.00
_cell.angle_beta   90.00
_cell.angle_gamma   90.00
#
_symmetry.space_group_name_H-M   'P 1'
#
loop_
_entity.id
_entity.type
_entity.pdbx_description
1 polymer ?
#
loop_
_entity_poly.entity_id
_entity_poly.type
_entity_poly.pdbx_seq_one_letter_code
_entity_poly.pdbx_strand_id
1 'polypeptide(L)'
;MSLVNSMDYSGKDTVLDVVRRESADFFKIVDDPKNWNVQTRCTEWEVRDMVGHMLDVTEGYLTRWEKARKGEAIDTAGLLVMGEKLNEHAQAFRALPREEAISRLKADYAKMMDIFEKLTADEWSNFIITHPYMGGLPTFFYPAFHVMDYGVHTWDMRWGLGEKNRKLDEATAGVLIPYMLFALLPSTVDAESSKGVDVEFGIEVSGEWGGKWRATVKDGKFEAKPETDNFEGCKAVFSFDPSDFVLTSFQRFPGGTTRGDQDTIDKVRHLFFRI
;
A
#
# COMPACT_ATOMS: atom_id res chain seq x y z
N MET A 1 2.04 10.83 23.70
CA MET A 1 0.78 10.47 23.00
C MET A 1 0.92 9.04 22.53
N SER A 2 -0.12 8.21 22.67
CA SER A 2 -0.09 6.85 22.13
C SER A 2 -0.07 7.00 20.61
N LEU A 3 0.95 6.44 19.93
CA LEU A 3 0.98 6.32 18.48
C LEU A 3 -0.32 5.63 18.04
N VAL A 4 -1.06 6.22 17.13
CA VAL A 4 -2.25 5.57 16.54
C VAL A 4 -1.76 4.36 15.77
N ASN A 5 -2.10 3.17 16.25
CA ASN A 5 -1.83 1.95 15.52
C ASN A 5 -2.99 1.70 14.53
N SER A 6 -2.75 1.94 13.26
CA SER A 6 -3.75 1.74 12.20
C SER A 6 -4.22 0.29 12.04
N MET A 7 -3.50 -0.68 12.59
CA MET A 7 -3.90 -2.10 12.61
C MET A 7 -4.81 -2.43 13.80
N ASP A 8 -4.85 -1.58 14.82
CA ASP A 8 -5.71 -1.73 15.99
C ASP A 8 -7.09 -1.11 15.75
N TYR A 9 -8.14 -1.65 16.39
CA TYR A 9 -9.49 -1.11 16.25
C TYR A 9 -9.63 0.34 16.74
N SER A 10 -8.82 0.76 17.70
CA SER A 10 -8.77 2.16 18.15
C SER A 10 -8.30 3.13 17.06
N GLY A 11 -7.59 2.65 16.05
CA GLY A 11 -7.18 3.41 14.87
C GLY A 11 -8.22 3.46 13.75
N LYS A 12 -9.33 2.69 13.85
CA LYS A 12 -10.31 2.54 12.78
C LYS A 12 -10.82 3.88 12.24
N ASP A 13 -11.29 4.76 13.12
CA ASP A 13 -11.86 6.03 12.69
C ASP A 13 -10.83 6.89 11.94
N THR A 14 -9.59 6.92 12.43
CA THR A 14 -8.49 7.63 11.75
C THR A 14 -8.24 7.05 10.35
N VAL A 15 -8.19 5.72 10.22
CA VAL A 15 -7.99 5.07 8.91
C VAL A 15 -9.14 5.40 7.96
N LEU A 16 -10.39 5.33 8.43
CA LEU A 16 -11.56 5.62 7.60
C LEU A 16 -11.63 7.11 7.18
N ASP A 17 -11.22 8.04 8.06
CA ASP A 17 -11.14 9.46 7.71
C ASP A 17 -10.08 9.71 6.63
N VAL A 18 -8.95 9.01 6.70
CA VAL A 18 -7.93 9.07 5.64
C VAL A 18 -8.47 8.49 4.33
N VAL A 19 -9.18 7.35 4.35
CA VAL A 19 -9.82 6.79 3.14
C VAL A 19 -10.77 7.81 2.50
N ARG A 20 -11.64 8.46 3.30
CA ARG A 20 -12.59 9.47 2.81
C ARG A 20 -11.88 10.65 2.15
N ARG A 21 -10.81 11.13 2.75
CA ARG A 21 -10.03 12.26 2.23
C ARG A 21 -9.31 11.89 0.92
N GLU A 22 -8.59 10.78 0.91
CA GLU A 22 -7.84 10.36 -0.28
C GLU A 22 -8.75 10.00 -1.44
N SER A 23 -9.87 9.33 -1.17
CA SER A 23 -10.86 9.04 -2.22
C SER A 23 -11.52 10.31 -2.78
N ALA A 24 -11.81 11.32 -1.94
CA ALA A 24 -12.33 12.61 -2.41
C ALA A 24 -11.33 13.32 -3.34
N ASP A 25 -10.04 13.28 -3.01
CA ASP A 25 -8.97 13.84 -3.85
C ASP A 25 -8.80 13.05 -5.17
N PHE A 26 -8.89 11.73 -5.11
CA PHE A 26 -8.89 10.86 -6.28
C PHE A 26 -10.06 11.21 -7.22
N PHE A 27 -11.29 11.23 -6.70
CA PHE A 27 -12.48 11.54 -7.49
C PHE A 27 -12.43 12.96 -8.08
N LYS A 28 -11.88 13.93 -7.37
CA LYS A 28 -11.68 15.29 -7.90
C LYS A 28 -10.80 15.31 -9.15
N ILE A 29 -9.78 14.46 -9.22
CA ILE A 29 -8.91 14.36 -10.40
C ILE A 29 -9.62 13.68 -11.56
N VAL A 30 -10.28 12.54 -11.31
CA VAL A 30 -10.90 11.75 -12.36
C VAL A 30 -12.22 12.35 -12.88
N ASP A 31 -12.88 13.21 -12.10
CA ASP A 31 -14.08 13.93 -12.49
C ASP A 31 -13.80 15.02 -13.56
N ASP A 32 -12.56 15.53 -13.66
CA ASP A 32 -12.19 16.43 -14.76
C ASP A 32 -11.87 15.62 -16.03
N PRO A 33 -12.71 15.75 -17.11
CA PRO A 33 -12.51 14.98 -18.32
C PRO A 33 -11.17 15.24 -19.03
N LYS A 34 -10.52 16.38 -18.74
CA LYS A 34 -9.21 16.71 -19.33
C LYS A 34 -8.11 15.81 -18.81
N ASN A 35 -8.29 15.25 -17.62
CA ASN A 35 -7.29 14.39 -17.00
C ASN A 35 -7.35 12.93 -17.48
N TRP A 36 -8.47 12.49 -18.10
CA TRP A 36 -8.80 11.10 -18.37
C TRP A 36 -7.70 10.30 -19.06
N ASN A 37 -7.02 10.90 -20.03
CA ASN A 37 -5.95 10.28 -20.80
C ASN A 37 -4.55 10.80 -20.42
N VAL A 38 -4.41 11.45 -19.28
CA VAL A 38 -3.10 11.92 -18.82
C VAL A 38 -2.29 10.72 -18.32
N GLN A 39 -1.05 10.61 -18.81
CA GLN A 39 -0.11 9.60 -18.35
C GLN A 39 0.24 9.82 -16.89
N THR A 40 0.16 8.77 -16.07
CA THR A 40 0.49 8.82 -14.64
C THR A 40 1.97 8.50 -14.39
N ARG A 41 2.37 8.41 -13.13
CA ARG A 41 3.72 7.93 -12.73
C ARG A 41 3.90 6.44 -13.04
N CYS A 42 2.82 5.66 -13.06
CA CYS A 42 2.83 4.28 -13.55
C CYS A 42 2.90 4.30 -15.07
N THR A 43 4.02 3.83 -15.63
CA THR A 43 4.36 3.99 -17.06
C THR A 43 3.36 3.34 -18.01
N GLU A 44 2.66 2.31 -17.57
CA GLU A 44 1.65 1.59 -18.37
C GLU A 44 0.24 2.16 -18.19
N TRP A 45 0.04 3.13 -17.30
CA TRP A 45 -1.29 3.59 -16.87
C TRP A 45 -1.51 5.08 -17.09
N GLU A 46 -2.59 5.39 -17.77
CA GLU A 46 -3.22 6.71 -17.78
C GLU A 46 -4.20 6.85 -16.57
N VAL A 47 -4.74 8.03 -16.34
CA VAL A 47 -5.74 8.26 -15.28
C VAL A 47 -6.94 7.32 -15.39
N ARG A 48 -7.40 7.02 -16.62
CA ARG A 48 -8.48 6.03 -16.85
C ARG A 48 -8.14 4.63 -16.33
N ASP A 49 -6.89 4.24 -16.40
CA ASP A 49 -6.46 2.92 -15.93
C ASP A 49 -6.37 2.86 -14.41
N MET A 50 -6.12 4.00 -13.75
CA MET A 50 -6.28 4.11 -12.29
C MET A 50 -7.74 3.87 -11.87
N VAL A 51 -8.71 4.40 -12.62
CA VAL A 51 -10.14 4.10 -12.39
C VAL A 51 -10.43 2.62 -12.64
N GLY A 52 -9.88 2.04 -13.70
CA GLY A 52 -10.03 0.62 -14.01
C GLY A 52 -9.44 -0.28 -12.92
N HIS A 53 -8.24 0.04 -12.45
CA HIS A 53 -7.61 -0.65 -11.32
C HIS A 53 -8.46 -0.58 -10.06
N MET A 54 -8.95 0.60 -9.71
CA MET A 54 -9.80 0.78 -8.52
C MET A 54 -11.13 0.03 -8.63
N LEU A 55 -11.69 -0.11 -9.84
CA LEU A 55 -12.87 -0.95 -10.08
C LEU A 55 -12.54 -2.42 -9.84
N ASP A 56 -11.49 -2.95 -10.47
CA ASP A 56 -11.07 -4.35 -10.31
C ASP A 56 -10.85 -4.71 -8.84
N VAL A 57 -10.09 -3.88 -8.13
CA VAL A 57 -9.77 -4.08 -6.71
C VAL A 57 -11.03 -4.02 -5.84
N THR A 58 -11.87 -2.98 -6.01
CA THR A 58 -13.03 -2.79 -5.13
C THR A 58 -14.09 -3.86 -5.34
N GLU A 59 -14.40 -4.22 -6.59
CA GLU A 59 -15.33 -5.30 -6.90
C GLU A 59 -14.80 -6.66 -6.47
N GLY A 60 -13.50 -6.87 -6.64
CA GLY A 60 -12.82 -8.05 -6.15
C GLY A 60 -12.96 -8.19 -4.63
N TYR A 61 -12.78 -7.10 -3.87
CA TYR A 61 -12.95 -7.11 -2.42
C TYR A 61 -14.40 -7.33 -2.01
N LEU A 62 -15.38 -6.66 -2.62
CA LEU A 62 -16.81 -6.89 -2.36
C LEU A 62 -17.18 -8.36 -2.55
N THR A 63 -16.76 -8.97 -3.65
CA THR A 63 -17.00 -10.38 -3.95
C THR A 63 -16.37 -11.30 -2.91
N ARG A 64 -15.14 -11.02 -2.49
CA ARG A 64 -14.43 -11.84 -1.49
C ARG A 64 -15.01 -11.68 -0.10
N TRP A 65 -15.47 -10.48 0.24
CA TRP A 65 -16.19 -10.22 1.47
C TRP A 65 -17.48 -11.04 1.57
N GLU A 66 -18.26 -11.05 0.50
CA GLU A 66 -19.49 -11.85 0.43
C GLU A 66 -19.19 -13.35 0.59
N LYS A 67 -18.18 -13.86 -0.10
CA LYS A 67 -17.75 -15.27 0.00
C LYS A 67 -17.26 -15.61 1.41
N ALA A 68 -16.44 -14.75 2.03
CA ALA A 68 -15.97 -14.96 3.40
C ALA A 68 -17.14 -15.02 4.40
N ARG A 69 -18.16 -14.16 4.25
CA ARG A 69 -19.39 -14.22 5.07
C ARG A 69 -20.16 -15.54 4.91
N LYS A 70 -20.06 -16.19 3.76
CA LYS A 70 -20.66 -17.51 3.49
C LYS A 70 -19.77 -18.69 3.90
N GLY A 71 -18.52 -18.44 4.36
CA GLY A 71 -17.55 -19.46 4.67
C GLY A 71 -17.00 -20.20 3.44
N GLU A 72 -17.08 -19.57 2.26
CA GLU A 72 -16.58 -20.13 1.01
C GLU A 72 -15.05 -19.94 0.89
N ALA A 73 -14.35 -21.01 0.58
CA ALA A 73 -12.92 -20.96 0.29
C ALA A 73 -12.64 -20.30 -1.07
N ILE A 74 -11.53 -19.59 -1.16
CA ILE A 74 -11.07 -18.94 -2.40
C ILE A 74 -9.57 -19.23 -2.57
N ASP A 75 -9.17 -19.57 -3.78
CA ASP A 75 -7.77 -19.76 -4.12
C ASP A 75 -7.00 -18.43 -4.15
N THR A 76 -5.71 -18.52 -3.83
CA THR A 76 -4.77 -17.39 -3.83
C THR A 76 -3.69 -17.63 -4.87
N ALA A 77 -3.45 -16.64 -5.73
CA ALA A 77 -2.50 -16.77 -6.85
C ALA A 77 -1.05 -16.35 -6.51
N GLY A 78 -0.86 -15.56 -5.44
CA GLY A 78 0.46 -15.01 -5.06
C GLY A 78 0.80 -13.67 -5.74
N LEU A 79 1.69 -12.89 -5.11
CA LEU A 79 2.02 -11.52 -5.52
C LEU A 79 2.76 -11.42 -6.86
N LEU A 80 3.56 -12.42 -7.22
CA LEU A 80 4.22 -12.43 -8.55
C LEU A 80 3.21 -12.46 -9.68
N VAL A 81 2.14 -13.28 -9.54
CA VAL A 81 1.04 -13.34 -10.52
C VAL A 81 0.28 -12.02 -10.58
N MET A 82 0.16 -11.30 -9.45
CA MET A 82 -0.42 -9.96 -9.44
C MET A 82 0.37 -9.02 -10.36
N GLY A 83 1.69 -8.96 -10.19
CA GLY A 83 2.56 -8.10 -11.01
C GLY A 83 2.44 -8.36 -12.52
N GLU A 84 2.25 -9.63 -12.92
CA GLU A 84 2.08 -10.01 -14.32
C GLU A 84 0.72 -9.59 -14.91
N LYS A 85 -0.35 -9.59 -14.11
CA LYS A 85 -1.73 -9.37 -14.57
C LYS A 85 -2.28 -7.99 -14.32
N LEU A 86 -1.64 -7.20 -13.48
CA LEU A 86 -2.16 -5.92 -13.00
C LEU A 86 -2.50 -4.96 -14.14
N ASN A 87 -1.65 -4.88 -15.18
CA ASN A 87 -1.89 -4.04 -16.34
C ASN A 87 -3.11 -4.51 -17.15
N GLU A 88 -3.26 -5.82 -17.37
CA GLU A 88 -4.39 -6.40 -18.08
C GLU A 88 -5.70 -6.09 -17.36
N HIS A 89 -5.74 -6.28 -16.04
CA HIS A 89 -6.92 -6.03 -15.22
C HIS A 89 -7.31 -4.54 -15.19
N ALA A 90 -6.36 -3.64 -14.97
CA ALA A 90 -6.63 -2.20 -14.99
C ALA A 90 -7.14 -1.72 -16.37
N GLN A 91 -6.56 -2.22 -17.46
CA GLN A 91 -6.89 -1.82 -18.82
C GLN A 91 -8.16 -2.50 -19.36
N ALA A 92 -8.65 -3.57 -18.74
CA ALA A 92 -9.89 -4.24 -19.14
C ALA A 92 -11.11 -3.30 -19.10
N PHE A 93 -11.09 -2.27 -18.26
CA PHE A 93 -12.16 -1.29 -18.14
C PHE A 93 -12.11 -0.14 -19.17
N ARG A 94 -11.10 -0.08 -20.04
CA ARG A 94 -10.99 0.94 -21.10
C ARG A 94 -12.17 0.96 -22.07
N ALA A 95 -12.88 -0.15 -22.20
CA ALA A 95 -14.07 -0.25 -23.04
C ALA A 95 -15.31 0.45 -22.44
N LEU A 96 -15.31 0.76 -21.14
CA LEU A 96 -16.42 1.45 -20.50
C LEU A 96 -16.38 2.96 -20.82
N PRO A 97 -17.55 3.59 -21.05
CA PRO A 97 -17.65 5.04 -21.07
C PRO A 97 -17.17 5.62 -19.72
N ARG A 98 -16.47 6.76 -19.78
CA ARG A 98 -15.87 7.42 -18.61
C ARG A 98 -16.87 7.62 -17.46
N GLU A 99 -18.05 8.17 -17.77
CA GLU A 99 -19.10 8.46 -16.80
C GLU A 99 -19.63 7.20 -16.13
N GLU A 100 -19.74 6.11 -16.88
CA GLU A 100 -20.15 4.82 -16.36
C GLU A 100 -19.09 4.23 -15.41
N ALA A 101 -17.82 4.23 -15.82
CA ALA A 101 -16.72 3.73 -14.99
C ALA A 101 -16.64 4.50 -13.65
N ILE A 102 -16.68 5.84 -13.69
CA ILE A 102 -16.62 6.68 -12.48
C ILE A 102 -17.86 6.47 -11.61
N SER A 103 -19.06 6.43 -12.19
CA SER A 103 -20.30 6.21 -11.42
C SER A 103 -20.32 4.84 -10.72
N ARG A 104 -19.87 3.80 -11.43
CA ARG A 104 -19.75 2.44 -10.90
C ARG A 104 -18.73 2.39 -9.75
N LEU A 105 -17.55 2.99 -9.92
CA LEU A 105 -16.54 3.04 -8.86
C LEU A 105 -17.03 3.79 -7.63
N LYS A 106 -17.72 4.93 -7.79
CA LYS A 106 -18.32 5.67 -6.66
C LYS A 106 -19.35 4.83 -5.91
N ALA A 107 -20.17 4.07 -6.63
CA ALA A 107 -21.17 3.18 -6.03
C ALA A 107 -20.51 2.04 -5.23
N ASP A 108 -19.46 1.42 -5.77
CA ASP A 108 -18.76 0.32 -5.11
C ASP A 108 -17.92 0.81 -3.93
N TYR A 109 -17.28 1.97 -4.05
CA TYR A 109 -16.65 2.67 -2.92
C TYR A 109 -17.64 2.89 -1.77
N ALA A 110 -18.85 3.38 -2.06
CA ALA A 110 -19.86 3.61 -1.02
C ALA A 110 -20.26 2.31 -0.31
N LYS A 111 -20.38 1.18 -1.04
CA LYS A 111 -20.65 -0.14 -0.45
C LYS A 111 -19.50 -0.60 0.45
N MET A 112 -18.25 -0.42 0.00
CA MET A 112 -17.08 -0.80 0.81
C MET A 112 -16.99 0.04 2.09
N MET A 113 -17.22 1.35 1.99
CA MET A 113 -17.24 2.22 3.17
C MET A 113 -18.33 1.83 4.16
N ASP A 114 -19.54 1.50 3.69
CA ASP A 114 -20.64 0.99 4.56
C ASP A 114 -20.23 -0.28 5.30
N ILE A 115 -19.50 -1.18 4.63
CA ILE A 115 -18.95 -2.38 5.27
C ILE A 115 -17.93 -2.00 6.35
N PHE A 116 -16.95 -1.16 6.01
CA PHE A 116 -15.87 -0.77 6.93
C PHE A 116 -16.38 -0.06 8.18
N GLU A 117 -17.35 0.85 8.02
CA GLU A 117 -17.97 1.59 9.12
C GLU A 117 -18.69 0.68 10.12
N LYS A 118 -19.28 -0.42 9.65
CA LYS A 118 -20.03 -1.37 10.46
C LYS A 118 -19.17 -2.43 11.15
N LEU A 119 -17.88 -2.54 10.83
CA LEU A 119 -17.00 -3.52 11.45
C LEU A 119 -16.92 -3.32 12.96
N THR A 120 -17.16 -4.39 13.70
CA THR A 120 -16.94 -4.46 15.15
C THR A 120 -15.44 -4.64 15.45
N ALA A 121 -15.05 -4.47 16.73
CA ALA A 121 -13.67 -4.70 17.15
C ALA A 121 -13.21 -6.15 16.91
N ASP A 122 -14.09 -7.10 17.11
CA ASP A 122 -13.80 -8.51 16.86
C ASP A 122 -13.60 -8.76 15.36
N GLU A 123 -14.52 -8.29 14.52
CA GLU A 123 -14.39 -8.44 13.07
C GLU A 123 -13.15 -7.74 12.52
N TRP A 124 -12.81 -6.57 13.03
CA TRP A 124 -11.60 -5.82 12.62
C TRP A 124 -10.35 -6.68 12.72
N SER A 125 -10.20 -7.44 13.78
CA SER A 125 -8.99 -8.21 14.07
C SER A 125 -9.07 -9.68 13.66
N ASN A 126 -10.27 -10.28 13.74
CA ASN A 126 -10.42 -11.74 13.68
C ASN A 126 -11.21 -12.24 12.46
N PHE A 127 -11.98 -11.39 11.77
CA PHE A 127 -12.63 -11.81 10.55
C PHE A 127 -11.63 -11.85 9.41
N ILE A 128 -11.42 -13.05 8.85
CA ILE A 128 -10.42 -13.29 7.82
C ILE A 128 -11.08 -13.29 6.44
N ILE A 129 -10.51 -12.50 5.54
CA ILE A 129 -10.91 -12.47 4.14
C ILE A 129 -9.72 -12.90 3.30
N THR A 130 -9.95 -13.79 2.35
CA THR A 130 -8.89 -14.26 1.45
C THR A 130 -8.58 -13.20 0.39
N HIS A 131 -7.43 -12.57 0.50
CA HIS A 131 -6.91 -11.68 -0.54
C HIS A 131 -6.49 -12.47 -1.78
N PRO A 132 -6.72 -11.98 -3.02
CA PRO A 132 -6.41 -12.71 -4.26
C PRO A 132 -4.96 -13.15 -4.36
N TYR A 133 -4.05 -12.42 -3.77
CA TYR A 133 -2.61 -12.61 -3.94
C TYR A 133 -1.84 -12.83 -2.63
N MET A 134 -2.41 -12.49 -1.47
CA MET A 134 -1.72 -12.54 -0.17
C MET A 134 -2.28 -13.61 0.78
N GLY A 135 -3.35 -14.31 0.41
CA GLY A 135 -3.99 -15.30 1.29
C GLY A 135 -4.98 -14.69 2.28
N GLY A 136 -5.23 -15.40 3.37
CA GLY A 136 -6.16 -14.96 4.41
C GLY A 136 -5.59 -13.79 5.21
N LEU A 137 -6.29 -12.65 5.21
CA LEU A 137 -5.91 -11.44 5.93
C LEU A 137 -7.03 -10.98 6.87
N PRO A 138 -6.71 -10.49 8.08
CA PRO A 138 -7.66 -9.78 8.93
C PRO A 138 -8.26 -8.55 8.23
N THR A 139 -9.49 -8.20 8.60
CA THR A 139 -10.22 -7.14 7.89
C THR A 139 -9.59 -5.77 7.99
N PHE A 140 -8.79 -5.46 9.01
CA PHE A 140 -8.09 -4.18 9.12
C PHE A 140 -7.14 -3.89 7.95
N PHE A 141 -6.72 -4.89 7.19
CA PHE A 141 -5.92 -4.67 5.98
C PHE A 141 -6.69 -3.95 4.88
N TYR A 142 -7.99 -4.19 4.74
CA TYR A 142 -8.76 -3.70 3.60
C TYR A 142 -9.01 -2.18 3.60
N PRO A 143 -9.37 -1.53 4.72
CA PRO A 143 -9.35 -0.07 4.78
C PRO A 143 -7.97 0.52 4.53
N ALA A 144 -6.89 -0.13 5.00
CA ALA A 144 -5.53 0.31 4.74
C ALA A 144 -5.14 0.15 3.26
N PHE A 145 -5.57 -0.91 2.59
CA PHE A 145 -5.41 -1.04 1.14
C PHE A 145 -6.15 0.09 0.40
N HIS A 146 -7.33 0.50 0.85
CA HIS A 146 -8.00 1.68 0.29
C HIS A 146 -7.23 2.98 0.53
N VAL A 147 -6.62 3.16 1.72
CA VAL A 147 -5.70 4.30 1.94
C VAL A 147 -4.54 4.25 0.96
N MET A 148 -3.95 3.08 0.78
CA MET A 148 -2.84 2.85 -0.14
C MET A 148 -3.22 3.16 -1.59
N ASP A 149 -4.29 2.51 -2.07
CA ASP A 149 -4.72 2.63 -3.46
C ASP A 149 -5.17 4.05 -3.79
N TYR A 150 -6.05 4.66 -2.99
CA TYR A 150 -6.47 6.04 -3.22
C TYR A 150 -5.32 7.04 -3.02
N GLY A 151 -4.52 6.90 -1.96
CA GLY A 151 -3.46 7.84 -1.64
C GLY A 151 -2.28 7.77 -2.61
N VAL A 152 -1.72 6.58 -2.84
CA VAL A 152 -0.55 6.40 -3.72
C VAL A 152 -0.92 6.65 -5.18
N HIS A 153 -2.10 6.18 -5.64
CA HIS A 153 -2.52 6.43 -7.03
C HIS A 153 -2.97 7.89 -7.27
N THR A 154 -3.51 8.57 -6.26
CA THR A 154 -3.68 10.03 -6.33
C THR A 154 -2.34 10.73 -6.51
N TRP A 155 -1.30 10.30 -5.80
CA TRP A 155 0.06 10.80 -5.99
C TRP A 155 0.59 10.49 -7.41
N ASP A 156 0.42 9.25 -7.91
CA ASP A 156 0.81 8.84 -9.26
C ASP A 156 0.13 9.71 -10.34
N MET A 157 -1.17 10.00 -10.19
CA MET A 157 -1.92 10.89 -11.10
C MET A 157 -1.43 12.34 -11.04
N ARG A 158 -1.23 12.88 -9.84
CA ARG A 158 -0.72 14.25 -9.64
C ARG A 158 0.67 14.44 -10.21
N TRP A 159 1.53 13.42 -10.10
CA TRP A 159 2.84 13.44 -10.75
C TRP A 159 2.69 13.60 -12.27
N GLY A 160 1.77 12.89 -12.92
CA GLY A 160 1.44 13.02 -14.34
C GLY A 160 0.89 14.41 -14.70
N LEU A 161 0.13 15.03 -13.80
CA LEU A 161 -0.40 16.39 -13.94
C LEU A 161 0.64 17.50 -13.69
N GLY A 162 1.91 17.14 -13.42
CA GLY A 162 3.01 18.09 -13.24
C GLY A 162 3.39 18.38 -11.78
N GLU A 163 2.69 17.84 -10.80
CA GLU A 163 2.97 18.02 -9.35
C GLU A 163 4.07 17.06 -8.85
N LYS A 164 5.22 17.04 -9.51
CA LYS A 164 6.29 16.01 -9.31
C LYS A 164 6.95 16.01 -7.93
N ASN A 165 6.91 17.13 -7.21
CA ASN A 165 7.55 17.29 -5.89
C ASN A 165 6.58 17.15 -4.72
N ARG A 166 5.34 16.71 -4.99
CA ARG A 166 4.35 16.57 -3.94
C ARG A 166 4.66 15.35 -3.08
N LYS A 167 4.53 15.49 -1.78
CA LYS A 167 4.57 14.39 -0.82
C LYS A 167 3.17 13.82 -0.59
N LEU A 168 3.10 12.57 -0.13
CA LEU A 168 1.88 12.06 0.48
C LEU A 168 1.55 12.90 1.71
N ASP A 169 0.28 13.03 2.02
CA ASP A 169 -0.16 13.63 3.27
C ASP A 169 0.40 12.84 4.46
N GLU A 170 0.74 13.53 5.55
CA GLU A 170 1.40 12.93 6.71
C GLU A 170 0.56 11.82 7.35
N ALA A 171 -0.76 12.02 7.49
CA ALA A 171 -1.63 11.00 8.05
C ALA A 171 -1.81 9.81 7.10
N THR A 172 -1.85 10.04 5.77
CA THR A 172 -1.88 8.98 4.77
C THR A 172 -0.64 8.11 4.86
N ALA A 173 0.53 8.74 4.82
CA ALA A 173 1.79 8.01 4.95
C ALA A 173 1.90 7.33 6.32
N GLY A 174 1.50 8.02 7.38
CA GLY A 174 1.54 7.51 8.75
C GLY A 174 0.70 6.24 8.96
N VAL A 175 -0.53 6.24 8.45
CA VAL A 175 -1.40 5.05 8.47
C VAL A 175 -0.74 3.87 7.77
N LEU A 176 0.03 4.10 6.71
CA LEU A 176 0.64 3.05 5.89
C LEU A 176 1.95 2.49 6.45
N ILE A 177 2.65 3.20 7.35
CA ILE A 177 3.94 2.73 7.90
C ILE A 177 3.88 1.28 8.43
N PRO A 178 2.91 0.88 9.28
CA PRO A 178 2.83 -0.51 9.76
C PRO A 178 2.64 -1.52 8.63
N TYR A 179 1.85 -1.15 7.60
CA TYR A 179 1.59 -2.04 6.46
C TYR A 179 2.81 -2.20 5.56
N MET A 180 3.65 -1.16 5.43
CA MET A 180 4.94 -1.28 4.74
C MET A 180 5.83 -2.28 5.48
N LEU A 181 5.95 -2.14 6.80
CA LEU A 181 6.85 -2.96 7.62
C LEU A 181 6.38 -4.40 7.78
N PHE A 182 5.06 -4.63 7.95
CA PHE A 182 4.52 -5.93 8.35
C PHE A 182 3.76 -6.67 7.25
N ALA A 183 3.54 -6.04 6.10
CA ALA A 183 2.89 -6.67 4.95
C ALA A 183 3.69 -6.51 3.66
N LEU A 184 3.92 -5.28 3.19
CA LEU A 184 4.52 -5.04 1.88
C LEU A 184 5.96 -5.53 1.80
N LEU A 185 6.86 -5.02 2.65
CA LEU A 185 8.27 -5.40 2.63
C LEU A 185 8.47 -6.92 2.84
N PRO A 186 7.81 -7.59 3.81
CA PRO A 186 7.88 -9.05 3.93
C PRO A 186 7.44 -9.79 2.67
N SER A 187 6.43 -9.27 1.96
CA SER A 187 5.84 -9.91 0.79
C SER A 187 6.60 -9.65 -0.51
N THR A 188 7.50 -8.67 -0.53
CA THR A 188 8.26 -8.26 -1.72
C THR A 188 9.72 -8.65 -1.68
N VAL A 189 10.16 -9.43 -0.70
CA VAL A 189 11.52 -9.99 -0.71
C VAL A 189 11.70 -10.85 -1.95
N ASP A 190 12.66 -10.48 -2.78
CA ASP A 190 12.99 -11.23 -3.99
C ASP A 190 13.76 -12.52 -3.66
N ALA A 191 13.24 -13.65 -4.10
CA ALA A 191 13.79 -14.95 -3.75
C ALA A 191 15.22 -15.18 -4.28
N GLU A 192 15.53 -14.66 -5.47
CA GLU A 192 16.85 -14.82 -6.06
C GLU A 192 17.87 -13.88 -5.41
N SER A 193 17.52 -12.60 -5.27
CA SER A 193 18.40 -11.58 -4.68
C SER A 193 18.67 -11.82 -3.19
N SER A 194 17.74 -12.46 -2.49
CA SER A 194 17.87 -12.77 -1.04
C SER A 194 18.52 -14.11 -0.74
N LYS A 195 18.84 -14.92 -1.75
CA LYS A 195 19.44 -16.24 -1.58
C LYS A 195 20.80 -16.17 -0.87
N GLY A 196 20.88 -16.81 0.31
CA GLY A 196 22.09 -16.80 1.14
C GLY A 196 22.42 -15.44 1.76
N VAL A 197 21.49 -14.49 1.72
CA VAL A 197 21.63 -13.21 2.40
C VAL A 197 21.23 -13.36 3.88
N ASP A 198 22.10 -12.86 4.75
CA ASP A 198 21.84 -12.61 6.17
C ASP A 198 22.31 -11.19 6.46
N VAL A 199 21.36 -10.25 6.56
CA VAL A 199 21.65 -8.82 6.72
C VAL A 199 20.73 -8.20 7.75
N GLU A 200 21.33 -7.38 8.62
CA GLU A 200 20.62 -6.54 9.60
C GLU A 200 20.87 -5.08 9.31
N PHE A 201 19.82 -4.26 9.39
CA PHE A 201 19.87 -2.83 9.13
C PHE A 201 18.80 -2.06 9.91
N GLY A 202 19.02 -0.75 10.07
CA GLY A 202 18.08 0.14 10.72
C GLY A 202 17.11 0.79 9.72
N ILE A 203 15.85 0.95 10.12
CA ILE A 203 14.86 1.80 9.46
C ILE A 203 14.42 2.85 10.48
N GLU A 204 14.54 4.12 10.12
CA GLU A 204 14.13 5.26 10.92
C GLU A 204 13.16 6.12 10.11
N VAL A 205 11.95 6.31 10.59
CA VAL A 205 10.96 7.19 9.98
C VAL A 205 10.67 8.33 10.96
N SER A 206 10.82 9.57 10.50
CA SER A 206 10.60 10.77 11.33
C SER A 206 9.10 11.09 11.49
N GLY A 207 8.79 12.12 12.30
CA GLY A 207 7.43 12.62 12.50
C GLY A 207 6.63 11.90 13.58
N GLU A 208 5.39 12.34 13.78
CA GLU A 208 4.51 11.87 14.85
C GLU A 208 4.11 10.39 14.66
N TRP A 209 3.98 9.94 13.40
CA TRP A 209 3.64 8.57 13.01
C TRP A 209 4.86 7.68 12.85
N GLY A 210 6.04 8.26 12.96
CA GLY A 210 7.30 7.57 12.72
C GLY A 210 7.74 6.68 13.87
N GLY A 211 8.95 6.14 13.72
CA GLY A 211 9.57 5.26 14.71
C GLY A 211 10.91 4.75 14.20
N LYS A 212 11.48 3.86 14.99
CA LYS A 212 12.73 3.17 14.66
C LYS A 212 12.53 1.67 14.71
N TRP A 213 13.04 0.98 13.70
CA TRP A 213 12.95 -0.48 13.61
C TRP A 213 14.28 -1.06 13.19
N ARG A 214 14.65 -2.15 13.85
CA ARG A 214 15.72 -3.04 13.41
C ARG A 214 15.13 -4.07 12.49
N ALA A 215 15.57 -4.07 11.25
CA ALA A 215 15.09 -4.95 10.22
C ALA A 215 16.15 -6.00 9.86
N THR A 216 15.70 -7.21 9.55
CA THR A 216 16.55 -8.29 9.07
C THR A 216 15.98 -8.89 7.80
N VAL A 217 16.86 -9.28 6.87
CA VAL A 217 16.50 -10.19 5.78
C VAL A 217 17.41 -11.40 5.89
N LYS A 218 16.78 -12.55 6.14
CA LYS A 218 17.48 -13.81 6.30
C LYS A 218 16.68 -14.94 5.65
N ASP A 219 17.35 -15.75 4.85
CA ASP A 219 16.74 -16.90 4.15
C ASP A 219 15.44 -16.52 3.40
N GLY A 220 15.44 -15.36 2.75
CA GLY A 220 14.29 -14.84 1.99
C GLY A 220 13.15 -14.28 2.85
N LYS A 221 13.34 -14.10 4.15
CA LYS A 221 12.33 -13.57 5.07
C LYS A 221 12.75 -12.20 5.60
N PHE A 222 11.85 -11.24 5.51
CA PHE A 222 11.98 -9.94 6.16
C PHE A 222 11.29 -9.96 7.52
N GLU A 223 11.95 -9.42 8.54
CA GLU A 223 11.35 -9.12 9.84
C GLU A 223 11.76 -7.70 10.27
N ALA A 224 10.86 -7.00 10.95
CA ALA A 224 11.14 -5.71 11.59
C ALA A 224 10.68 -5.74 13.05
N LYS A 225 11.52 -5.24 13.95
CA LYS A 225 11.23 -5.12 15.39
C LYS A 225 11.50 -3.69 15.84
N PRO A 226 10.72 -3.17 16.81
CA PRO A 226 11.02 -1.86 17.40
C PRO A 226 12.47 -1.78 17.87
N GLU A 227 13.14 -0.69 17.53
CA GLU A 227 14.52 -0.42 17.88
C GLU A 227 14.61 0.14 19.30
N THR A 228 15.55 -0.33 20.09
CA THR A 228 15.71 0.05 21.51
C THR A 228 17.09 0.59 21.87
N ASP A 229 18.09 0.36 21.01
CA ASP A 229 19.51 0.68 21.31
C ASP A 229 20.15 1.64 20.31
N ASN A 230 19.33 2.40 19.59
CA ASN A 230 19.76 3.38 18.59
C ASN A 230 20.65 2.80 17.47
N PHE A 231 20.31 1.56 17.03
CA PHE A 231 20.97 0.83 15.94
C PHE A 231 22.39 0.38 16.23
N GLU A 232 22.74 0.18 17.51
CA GLU A 232 24.06 -0.38 17.86
C GLU A 232 24.27 -1.71 17.13
N GLY A 233 25.42 -1.84 16.43
CA GLY A 233 25.74 -3.02 15.64
C GLY A 233 25.15 -3.08 14.23
N CYS A 234 24.14 -2.27 13.88
CA CYS A 234 23.64 -2.19 12.50
C CYS A 234 24.71 -1.60 11.57
N LYS A 235 24.99 -2.29 10.47
CA LYS A 235 25.96 -1.81 9.47
C LYS A 235 25.45 -0.67 8.63
N ALA A 236 24.12 -0.57 8.43
CA ALA A 236 23.48 0.48 7.66
C ALA A 236 22.18 0.93 8.32
N VAL A 237 21.83 2.20 8.16
CA VAL A 237 20.56 2.76 8.59
C VAL A 237 19.97 3.60 7.46
N PHE A 238 18.69 3.38 7.20
CA PHE A 238 17.88 4.10 6.22
C PHE A 238 16.94 5.05 6.98
N SER A 239 17.02 6.33 6.71
CA SER A 239 16.22 7.36 7.40
C SER A 239 15.32 8.07 6.40
N PHE A 240 14.03 8.17 6.73
CA PHE A 240 12.98 8.70 5.88
C PHE A 240 12.08 9.70 6.63
N ASP A 241 11.40 10.57 5.90
CA ASP A 241 10.10 11.04 6.36
C ASP A 241 9.00 10.03 5.97
N PRO A 242 7.77 10.15 6.52
CA PRO A 242 6.70 9.18 6.26
C PRO A 242 6.39 8.97 4.78
N SER A 243 6.29 10.05 4.01
CA SER A 243 6.01 10.00 2.57
C SER A 243 7.11 9.29 1.79
N ASP A 244 8.37 9.64 2.06
CA ASP A 244 9.53 9.04 1.41
C ASP A 244 9.61 7.55 1.72
N PHE A 245 9.28 7.14 2.96
CA PHE A 245 9.27 5.73 3.33
C PHE A 245 8.25 4.94 2.52
N VAL A 246 7.00 5.41 2.45
CA VAL A 246 5.95 4.73 1.68
C VAL A 246 6.29 4.69 0.19
N LEU A 247 6.64 5.82 -0.41
CA LEU A 247 6.92 5.91 -1.85
C LEU A 247 8.17 5.10 -2.26
N THR A 248 9.19 5.05 -1.38
CA THR A 248 10.39 4.22 -1.60
C THR A 248 10.06 2.74 -1.48
N SER A 249 9.21 2.34 -0.52
CA SER A 249 8.76 0.94 -0.37
C SER A 249 8.00 0.45 -1.61
N PHE A 250 7.24 1.33 -2.27
CA PHE A 250 6.60 1.06 -3.58
C PHE A 250 7.52 1.29 -4.78
N GLN A 251 8.78 1.62 -4.57
CA GLN A 251 9.75 1.96 -5.62
C GLN A 251 9.25 3.05 -6.60
N ARG A 252 8.40 3.97 -6.11
CA ARG A 252 7.94 5.14 -6.86
C ARG A 252 8.96 6.26 -6.88
N PHE A 253 9.71 6.39 -5.78
CA PHE A 253 10.65 7.47 -5.56
C PHE A 253 11.82 6.99 -4.67
N PRO A 254 13.08 7.24 -5.02
CA PRO A 254 14.23 6.91 -4.18
C PRO A 254 14.44 7.98 -3.11
N GLY A 255 13.57 7.98 -2.09
CA GLY A 255 13.60 8.97 -1.01
C GLY A 255 14.51 8.60 0.15
N GLY A 256 14.58 9.51 1.12
CA GLY A 256 15.33 9.31 2.35
C GLY A 256 16.84 9.49 2.23
N THR A 257 17.53 9.20 3.32
CA THR A 257 18.99 9.22 3.41
C THR A 257 19.50 7.92 4.00
N THR A 258 20.76 7.59 3.75
CA THR A 258 21.39 6.38 4.27
C THR A 258 22.69 6.74 4.98
N ARG A 259 23.06 5.97 6.01
CA ARG A 259 24.36 6.05 6.68
C ARG A 259 24.89 4.64 6.97
N GLY A 260 26.20 4.49 6.96
CA GLY A 260 26.88 3.23 7.28
C GLY A 260 27.60 2.61 6.09
N ASP A 261 27.71 1.29 6.10
CA ASP A 261 28.44 0.51 5.09
C ASP A 261 27.73 0.52 3.73
N GLN A 262 28.43 0.98 2.69
CA GLN A 262 27.85 1.14 1.34
C GLN A 262 27.45 -0.21 0.72
N ASP A 263 28.24 -1.26 0.94
CA ASP A 263 27.93 -2.58 0.39
C ASP A 263 26.64 -3.15 0.99
N THR A 264 26.41 -2.89 2.29
CA THR A 264 25.15 -3.26 2.97
C THR A 264 23.98 -2.44 2.43
N ILE A 265 24.17 -1.12 2.24
CA ILE A 265 23.12 -0.23 1.68
C ILE A 265 22.71 -0.71 0.29
N ASP A 266 23.67 -0.96 -0.60
CA ASP A 266 23.39 -1.39 -1.96
C ASP A 266 22.75 -2.79 -1.99
N LYS A 267 23.19 -3.69 -1.13
CA LYS A 267 22.57 -5.01 -0.97
C LYS A 267 21.09 -4.88 -0.58
N VAL A 268 20.77 -4.11 0.46
CA VAL A 268 19.38 -3.95 0.94
C VAL A 268 18.47 -3.36 -0.14
N ARG A 269 18.95 -2.40 -0.93
CA ARG A 269 18.17 -1.80 -2.03
C ARG A 269 17.75 -2.79 -3.11
N HIS A 270 18.45 -3.89 -3.29
CA HIS A 270 18.18 -4.91 -4.31
C HIS A 270 17.42 -6.13 -3.79
N LEU A 271 17.03 -6.14 -2.50
CA LEU A 271 16.35 -7.29 -1.89
C LEU A 271 14.85 -7.36 -2.19
N PHE A 272 14.26 -6.31 -2.72
CA PHE A 272 12.80 -6.22 -2.87
C PHE A 272 12.43 -6.03 -4.35
N PHE A 273 11.47 -6.83 -4.83
CA PHE A 273 10.93 -6.63 -6.17
C PHE A 273 9.83 -5.55 -6.17
N ARG A 274 9.61 -4.98 -7.35
CA ARG A 274 8.59 -3.93 -7.55
C ARG A 274 7.20 -4.57 -7.74
N ILE A 275 6.20 -3.93 -7.12
CA ILE A 275 4.78 -4.21 -7.34
C ILE A 275 4.18 -3.12 -8.22
#